data_5b131b542f215099b13f84943f7ca836
#
_entry.id   5b131b542f215099b13f84943f7ca836
#
_cell.length_a   1.000
_cell.length_b   1.000
_cell.length_c   1.000
_cell.angle_alpha   90.00
_cell.angle_beta   90.00
_cell.angle_gamma   90.00
#
_symmetry.space_group_name_H-M   'P 1'
#
loop_
_entity.id
_entity.type
_entity.pdbx_description
1 polymer ?
#
loop_
_entity_poly.entity_id
_entity_poly.type
_entity_poly.pdbx_seq_one_letter_code
_entity_poly.pdbx_strand_id
1 'polypeptide(L)'
;MLPQYDLDYKRAKPNRFVGRTSKSVTRTNKPNQRLGSISNSHVGADFELVAMKFFRRRGIKLSRNFAVEVGVSQKKRHCFDLGSVNPKVIVECKSHRWTAGANVPSAKMTVWNEAMYYFHLAPKGFRKILFVLHDRRSRDGESLLSYYKRTYSHFIPTGVEFFEWDETTRKIVKV
;
A
#
# COMPACT_ATOMS: atom_id res chain seq x y z
N MET A 1 4.21 39.16 -18.21
CA MET A 1 5.59 38.98 -17.72
C MET A 1 5.53 38.53 -16.29
N LEU A 2 6.10 37.36 -15.97
CA LEU A 2 6.23 36.90 -14.56
C LEU A 2 7.37 37.73 -13.92
N PRO A 3 7.23 38.12 -12.65
CA PRO A 3 8.28 38.87 -11.95
C PRO A 3 9.54 38.00 -11.88
N GLN A 4 10.65 38.57 -12.35
CA GLN A 4 11.96 37.95 -12.26
C GLN A 4 12.48 38.16 -10.83
N TYR A 5 12.66 37.09 -10.08
CA TYR A 5 13.23 37.12 -8.75
C TYR A 5 14.75 37.11 -8.85
N ASP A 6 15.37 38.20 -8.43
CA ASP A 6 16.82 38.28 -8.29
C ASP A 6 17.24 37.73 -6.94
N LEU A 7 17.79 36.53 -6.95
CA LEU A 7 18.20 35.82 -5.72
C LEU A 7 19.63 36.23 -5.35
N ASP A 8 19.77 37.07 -4.32
CA ASP A 8 21.07 37.45 -3.77
C ASP A 8 21.70 36.29 -2.98
N TYR A 9 22.47 35.47 -3.70
CA TYR A 9 23.17 34.32 -3.10
C TYR A 9 24.21 34.70 -2.02
N LYS A 10 24.66 35.96 -1.93
CA LYS A 10 25.59 36.43 -0.90
C LYS A 10 24.93 36.51 0.47
N ARG A 11 23.61 36.63 0.51
CA ARG A 11 22.82 36.61 1.76
C ARG A 11 22.27 35.24 2.12
N ALA A 12 22.46 34.23 1.27
CA ALA A 12 22.02 32.87 1.54
C ALA A 12 22.77 32.30 2.73
N LYS A 13 22.06 31.79 3.71
CA LYS A 13 22.68 31.07 4.84
C LYS A 13 23.30 29.78 4.33
N PRO A 14 24.54 29.42 4.69
CA PRO A 14 25.13 28.14 4.30
C PRO A 14 24.23 26.98 4.68
N ASN A 15 24.10 26.02 3.77
CA ASN A 15 23.34 24.80 4.06
C ASN A 15 23.98 24.08 5.26
N ARG A 16 23.28 24.02 6.38
CA ARG A 16 23.75 23.35 7.64
C ARG A 16 24.15 21.88 7.47
N PHE A 17 23.87 21.28 6.31
CA PHE A 17 24.22 19.89 6.01
C PHE A 17 25.47 19.73 5.13
N VAL A 18 26.06 20.81 4.61
CA VAL A 18 27.26 20.75 3.73
C VAL A 18 28.48 20.13 4.41
N GLY A 19 28.62 20.27 5.71
CA GLY A 19 29.72 19.67 6.47
C GLY A 19 29.64 18.17 6.75
N ARG A 20 28.54 17.50 6.35
CA ARG A 20 28.30 16.08 6.64
C ARG A 20 28.65 15.12 5.48
N THR A 21 29.06 15.64 4.33
CA THR A 21 29.28 14.83 3.12
C THR A 21 30.72 14.41 2.89
N SER A 22 31.69 14.83 3.71
CA SER A 22 33.13 14.54 3.51
C SER A 22 33.71 13.41 4.37
N LYS A 23 32.87 12.63 5.07
CA LYS A 23 33.34 11.36 5.64
C LYS A 23 33.01 10.26 4.64
N SER A 24 34.07 9.61 4.13
CA SER A 24 33.96 8.35 3.38
C SER A 24 32.97 7.45 4.10
N VAL A 25 31.80 7.23 3.51
CA VAL A 25 30.82 6.28 4.01
C VAL A 25 31.39 4.90 3.71
N THR A 26 32.24 4.40 4.57
CA THR A 26 32.32 2.95 4.78
C THR A 26 30.86 2.54 5.01
N ARG A 27 30.33 1.63 4.15
CA ARG A 27 29.02 1.03 4.29
C ARG A 27 28.93 0.31 5.64
N THR A 28 28.81 1.05 6.72
CA THR A 28 28.38 0.49 7.99
C THR A 28 26.89 0.21 7.84
N ASN A 29 26.50 -1.03 8.10
CA ASN A 29 25.11 -1.48 8.15
C ASN A 29 24.24 -0.38 8.76
N LYS A 30 23.23 0.08 8.01
CA LYS A 30 22.27 1.08 8.52
C LYS A 30 21.71 0.56 9.83
N PRO A 31 21.74 1.34 10.93
CA PRO A 31 21.36 0.85 12.26
C PRO A 31 19.89 0.39 12.37
N ASN A 32 19.10 0.54 11.32
CA ASN A 32 17.69 0.13 11.23
C ASN A 32 17.44 -1.07 10.32
N GLN A 33 18.50 -1.68 9.76
CA GLN A 33 18.34 -2.91 9.01
C GLN A 33 18.44 -4.07 10.01
N ARG A 34 17.29 -4.65 10.38
CA ARG A 34 17.25 -5.85 11.23
C ARG A 34 18.04 -6.94 10.52
N LEU A 35 19.18 -7.33 11.08
CA LEU A 35 19.93 -8.52 10.66
C LEU A 35 18.97 -9.71 10.74
N GLY A 36 18.76 -10.40 9.60
CA GLY A 36 17.83 -11.54 9.51
C GLY A 36 16.37 -11.19 9.25
N SER A 37 16.00 -9.93 9.00
CA SER A 37 14.64 -9.63 8.58
C SER A 37 14.38 -10.18 7.18
N ILE A 38 13.35 -11.03 7.06
CA ILE A 38 12.75 -11.41 5.78
C ILE A 38 12.45 -10.11 5.02
N SER A 39 12.90 -10.01 3.76
CA SER A 39 12.69 -8.78 3.00
C SER A 39 11.19 -8.47 2.89
N ASN A 40 10.82 -7.19 2.89
CA ASN A 40 9.42 -6.78 2.76
C ASN A 40 8.74 -7.37 1.51
N SER A 41 9.50 -7.70 0.47
CA SER A 41 8.99 -8.36 -0.73
C SER A 41 8.57 -9.81 -0.48
N HIS A 42 9.28 -10.57 0.36
CA HIS A 42 8.88 -11.93 0.74
C HIS A 42 7.60 -11.92 1.59
N VAL A 43 7.51 -11.01 2.56
CA VAL A 43 6.29 -10.87 3.39
C VAL A 43 5.08 -10.53 2.52
N GLY A 44 5.25 -9.65 1.52
CA GLY A 44 4.20 -9.32 0.56
C GLY A 44 3.78 -10.53 -0.27
N ALA A 45 4.76 -11.27 -0.81
CA ALA A 45 4.51 -12.45 -1.62
C ALA A 45 3.77 -13.56 -0.86
N ASP A 46 4.11 -13.80 0.40
CA ASP A 46 3.44 -14.78 1.26
C ASP A 46 2.00 -14.34 1.57
N PHE A 47 1.78 -13.05 1.78
CA PHE A 47 0.45 -12.50 2.01
C PHE A 47 -0.46 -12.64 0.81
N GLU A 48 0.03 -12.39 -0.41
CA GLU A 48 -0.69 -12.66 -1.66
C GLU A 48 -1.09 -14.14 -1.80
N LEU A 49 -0.22 -15.07 -1.39
CA LEU A 49 -0.53 -16.51 -1.39
C LEU A 49 -1.68 -16.87 -0.46
N VAL A 50 -1.81 -16.19 0.68
CA VAL A 50 -2.96 -16.36 1.59
C VAL A 50 -4.25 -15.94 0.88
N ALA A 51 -4.26 -14.77 0.23
CA ALA A 51 -5.41 -14.29 -0.53
C ALA A 51 -5.75 -15.26 -1.68
N MET A 52 -4.77 -15.71 -2.46
CA MET A 52 -4.99 -16.69 -3.54
C MET A 52 -5.63 -17.99 -3.04
N LYS A 53 -5.13 -18.56 -1.93
CA LYS A 53 -5.70 -19.78 -1.32
C LYS A 53 -7.13 -19.56 -0.87
N PHE A 54 -7.43 -18.40 -0.28
CA PHE A 54 -8.77 -18.05 0.16
C PHE A 54 -9.77 -17.98 -0.99
N PHE A 55 -9.44 -17.28 -2.07
CA PHE A 55 -10.32 -17.14 -3.24
C PHE A 55 -10.43 -18.45 -4.02
N ARG A 56 -9.35 -19.23 -4.11
CA ARG A 56 -9.38 -20.57 -4.76
C ARG A 56 -10.38 -21.50 -4.07
N ARG A 57 -10.45 -21.51 -2.74
CA ARG A 57 -11.45 -22.30 -1.98
C ARG A 57 -12.89 -21.89 -2.27
N ARG A 58 -13.09 -20.70 -2.84
CA ARG A 58 -14.40 -20.14 -3.26
C ARG A 58 -14.62 -20.25 -4.78
N GLY A 59 -13.83 -21.06 -5.45
CA GLY A 59 -13.94 -21.28 -6.89
C GLY A 59 -13.35 -20.16 -7.76
N ILE A 60 -12.65 -19.19 -7.18
CA ILE A 60 -12.04 -18.08 -7.92
C ILE A 60 -10.55 -18.31 -8.03
N LYS A 61 -10.08 -18.61 -9.23
CA LYS A 61 -8.65 -18.79 -9.53
C LYS A 61 -8.05 -17.45 -9.93
N LEU A 62 -7.20 -16.90 -9.08
CA LEU A 62 -6.49 -15.64 -9.30
C LEU A 62 -5.07 -15.89 -9.82
N SER A 63 -4.61 -15.00 -10.70
CA SER A 63 -3.21 -14.92 -11.18
C SER A 63 -2.52 -13.75 -10.51
N ARG A 64 -1.21 -13.85 -10.27
CA ARG A 64 -0.37 -12.78 -9.73
C ARG A 64 0.00 -11.77 -10.83
N ASN A 65 0.34 -10.55 -10.43
CA ASN A 65 0.73 -9.46 -11.34
C ASN A 65 -0.28 -9.28 -12.48
N PHE A 66 -1.55 -9.22 -12.12
CA PHE A 66 -2.64 -9.22 -13.10
C PHE A 66 -2.77 -7.85 -13.77
N ALA A 67 -2.41 -7.80 -15.06
CA ALA A 67 -2.38 -6.57 -15.82
C ALA A 67 -3.76 -6.17 -16.34
N VAL A 68 -4.11 -4.89 -16.12
CA VAL A 68 -5.35 -4.26 -16.62
C VAL A 68 -5.00 -2.88 -17.20
N GLU A 69 -5.63 -2.51 -18.29
CA GLU A 69 -5.57 -1.15 -18.85
C GLU A 69 -6.44 -0.21 -18.01
N VAL A 70 -5.79 0.73 -17.32
CA VAL A 70 -6.44 1.72 -16.45
C VAL A 70 -6.25 3.14 -16.97
N GLY A 71 -7.16 4.04 -16.64
CA GLY A 71 -7.03 5.46 -16.96
C GLY A 71 -8.35 6.10 -17.37
N VAL A 72 -8.41 7.43 -17.32
CA VAL A 72 -9.60 8.21 -17.70
C VAL A 72 -9.64 8.38 -19.22
N SER A 73 -8.76 9.19 -19.79
CA SER A 73 -8.68 9.48 -21.23
C SER A 73 -7.65 8.59 -21.93
N GLN A 74 -6.44 8.54 -21.39
CA GLN A 74 -5.39 7.67 -21.90
C GLN A 74 -5.30 6.43 -21.02
N LYS A 75 -5.15 5.26 -21.65
CA LYS A 75 -5.01 3.99 -20.95
C LYS A 75 -3.54 3.63 -20.77
N LYS A 76 -3.21 3.12 -19.59
CA LYS A 76 -1.89 2.60 -19.27
C LYS A 76 -2.04 1.26 -18.57
N ARG A 77 -1.15 0.33 -18.90
CA ARG A 77 -1.08 -0.97 -18.24
C ARG A 77 -0.68 -0.78 -16.77
N HIS A 78 -1.51 -1.27 -15.87
CA HIS A 78 -1.25 -1.38 -14.44
C HIS A 78 -1.38 -2.82 -14.00
N CYS A 79 -0.49 -3.29 -13.12
CA CYS A 79 -0.51 -4.64 -12.59
C CYS A 79 -1.05 -4.62 -11.16
N PHE A 80 -2.24 -5.17 -10.97
CA PHE A 80 -2.77 -5.46 -9.64
C PHE A 80 -2.07 -6.68 -9.06
N ASP A 81 -1.96 -6.76 -7.73
CA ASP A 81 -1.29 -7.88 -7.07
C ASP A 81 -1.87 -9.22 -7.53
N LEU A 82 -3.22 -9.33 -7.56
CA LEU A 82 -3.92 -10.52 -8.04
C LEU A 82 -5.12 -10.15 -8.93
N GLY A 83 -5.50 -11.05 -9.83
CA GLY A 83 -6.73 -10.86 -10.60
C GLY A 83 -7.12 -12.06 -11.46
N SER A 84 -8.31 -11.95 -12.09
CA SER A 84 -8.89 -12.94 -12.99
C SER A 84 -9.77 -12.26 -14.03
N VAL A 85 -9.84 -12.86 -15.24
CA VAL A 85 -10.78 -12.43 -16.29
C VAL A 85 -12.14 -13.12 -16.17
N ASN A 86 -12.18 -14.30 -15.55
CA ASN A 86 -13.41 -15.05 -15.34
C ASN A 86 -13.39 -15.77 -13.96
N PRO A 87 -14.17 -15.26 -12.98
CA PRO A 87 -14.88 -13.99 -13.01
C PRO A 87 -13.93 -12.80 -13.06
N LYS A 88 -14.41 -11.62 -13.53
CA LYS A 88 -13.62 -10.38 -13.55
C LYS A 88 -13.38 -9.88 -12.13
N VAL A 89 -12.18 -10.08 -11.61
CA VAL A 89 -11.77 -9.69 -10.25
C VAL A 89 -10.38 -9.08 -10.29
N ILE A 90 -10.19 -8.01 -9.54
CA ILE A 90 -8.88 -7.41 -9.24
C ILE A 90 -8.74 -7.26 -7.73
N VAL A 91 -7.54 -7.55 -7.22
CA VAL A 91 -7.24 -7.55 -5.79
C VAL A 91 -5.93 -6.82 -5.55
N GLU A 92 -5.94 -5.92 -4.58
CA GLU A 92 -4.75 -5.33 -3.98
C GLU A 92 -4.55 -5.91 -2.58
N CYS A 93 -3.34 -6.30 -2.25
CA CYS A 93 -2.96 -6.92 -0.99
C CYS A 93 -2.11 -5.97 -0.16
N LYS A 94 -2.49 -5.66 1.07
CA LYS A 94 -1.76 -4.72 1.94
C LYS A 94 -1.55 -5.35 3.32
N SER A 95 -0.31 -5.78 3.61
CA SER A 95 0.08 -6.39 4.89
C SER A 95 0.63 -5.37 5.90
N HIS A 96 0.14 -4.13 5.83
CA HIS A 96 0.60 -3.05 6.70
C HIS A 96 0.06 -3.18 8.11
N ARG A 97 0.85 -2.68 9.07
CA ARG A 97 0.52 -2.67 10.50
C ARG A 97 0.58 -1.26 11.06
N TRP A 98 -0.02 -1.04 12.21
CA TRP A 98 0.25 0.14 13.03
C TRP A 98 1.75 0.23 13.31
N THR A 99 2.26 1.43 13.53
CA THR A 99 3.67 1.58 13.97
C THR A 99 3.85 1.01 15.38
N ALA A 100 5.08 0.68 15.77
CA ALA A 100 5.39 0.18 17.12
C ALA A 100 4.90 1.12 18.23
N GLY A 101 4.82 2.44 17.98
CA GLY A 101 4.28 3.45 18.89
C GLY A 101 2.77 3.65 18.77
N ALA A 102 2.03 2.73 18.16
CA ALA A 102 0.57 2.85 17.93
C ALA A 102 0.14 4.09 17.13
N ASN A 103 1.06 4.68 16.37
CA ASN A 103 0.77 5.80 15.48
C ASN A 103 0.35 5.32 14.09
N VAL A 104 -0.36 6.19 13.37
CA VAL A 104 -0.78 5.94 12.00
C VAL A 104 0.45 5.80 11.09
N PRO A 105 0.55 4.72 10.30
CA PRO A 105 1.62 4.57 9.31
C PRO A 105 1.31 5.41 8.05
N SER A 106 1.40 6.74 8.15
CA SER A 106 0.91 7.70 7.14
C SER A 106 1.40 7.40 5.71
N ALA A 107 2.69 7.09 5.55
CA ALA A 107 3.24 6.71 4.25
C ALA A 107 2.58 5.44 3.66
N LYS A 108 2.10 4.52 4.51
CA LYS A 108 1.38 3.32 4.07
C LYS A 108 -0.08 3.61 3.71
N MET A 109 -0.69 4.60 4.38
CA MET A 109 -2.04 5.06 4.01
C MET A 109 -2.05 5.69 2.61
N THR A 110 -0.99 6.39 2.22
CA THR A 110 -0.83 6.90 0.84
C THR A 110 -0.87 5.77 -0.20
N VAL A 111 -0.22 4.64 0.09
CA VAL A 111 -0.24 3.45 -0.80
C VAL A 111 -1.65 2.81 -0.87
N TRP A 112 -2.46 2.92 0.21
CA TRP A 112 -3.85 2.47 0.16
C TRP A 112 -4.71 3.42 -0.68
N ASN A 113 -4.49 4.74 -0.57
CA ASN A 113 -5.18 5.73 -1.41
C ASN A 113 -4.83 5.54 -2.89
N GLU A 114 -3.59 5.23 -3.20
CA GLU A 114 -3.17 4.87 -4.56
C GLU A 114 -3.92 3.64 -5.08
N ALA A 115 -4.08 2.59 -4.28
CA ALA A 115 -4.87 1.42 -4.64
C ALA A 115 -6.34 1.79 -4.94
N MET A 116 -6.95 2.67 -4.12
CA MET A 116 -8.31 3.16 -4.37
C MET A 116 -8.40 3.95 -5.67
N TYR A 117 -7.39 4.74 -5.99
CA TYR A 117 -7.34 5.48 -7.25
C TYR A 117 -7.25 4.53 -8.45
N TYR A 118 -6.42 3.49 -8.40
CA TYR A 118 -6.38 2.48 -9.46
C TYR A 118 -7.69 1.70 -9.57
N PHE A 119 -8.38 1.40 -8.48
CA PHE A 119 -9.71 0.83 -8.51
C PHE A 119 -10.73 1.76 -9.17
N HIS A 120 -10.63 3.07 -8.95
CA HIS A 120 -11.47 4.06 -9.63
C HIS A 120 -11.22 4.06 -11.15
N LEU A 121 -9.96 3.98 -11.57
CA LEU A 121 -9.54 3.99 -12.97
C LEU A 121 -9.74 2.65 -13.70
N ALA A 122 -9.96 1.57 -12.98
CA ALA A 122 -10.14 0.25 -13.56
C ALA A 122 -11.45 0.16 -14.38
N PRO A 123 -11.48 -0.65 -15.45
CA PRO A 123 -12.68 -0.82 -16.28
C PRO A 123 -13.89 -1.26 -15.45
N LYS A 124 -15.07 -0.85 -15.91
CA LYS A 124 -16.34 -1.29 -15.33
C LYS A 124 -16.47 -2.82 -15.43
N GLY A 125 -17.16 -3.41 -14.45
CA GLY A 125 -17.43 -4.85 -14.42
C GLY A 125 -16.38 -5.67 -13.66
N PHE A 126 -15.25 -5.11 -13.27
CA PHE A 126 -14.36 -5.77 -12.33
C PHE A 126 -14.88 -5.64 -10.89
N ARG A 127 -14.94 -6.76 -10.19
CA ARG A 127 -15.06 -6.82 -8.74
C ARG A 127 -13.74 -6.37 -8.14
N LYS A 128 -13.75 -5.37 -7.27
CA LYS A 128 -12.58 -4.68 -6.71
C LYS A 128 -12.43 -5.06 -5.26
N ILE A 129 -11.28 -5.58 -4.89
CA ILE A 129 -11.06 -6.13 -3.55
C ILE A 129 -9.78 -5.56 -2.96
N LEU A 130 -9.87 -4.96 -1.78
CA LEU A 130 -8.72 -4.69 -0.93
C LEU A 130 -8.63 -5.80 0.13
N PHE A 131 -7.55 -6.59 0.06
CA PHE A 131 -7.26 -7.66 1.00
C PHE A 131 -6.17 -7.19 1.95
N VAL A 132 -6.48 -7.08 3.25
CA VAL A 132 -5.59 -6.47 4.22
C VAL A 132 -5.30 -7.39 5.39
N LEU A 133 -4.15 -7.16 6.03
CA LEU A 133 -3.82 -7.79 7.30
C LEU A 133 -4.65 -7.16 8.42
N HIS A 134 -5.28 -7.98 9.23
CA HIS A 134 -5.96 -7.54 10.44
C HIS A 134 -4.90 -7.16 11.49
N ASP A 135 -4.79 -5.90 11.81
CA ASP A 135 -3.85 -5.39 12.81
C ASP A 135 -4.54 -4.35 13.69
N ARG A 136 -4.56 -4.62 14.99
CA ARG A 136 -5.24 -3.77 15.99
C ARG A 136 -4.27 -2.87 16.71
N ARG A 137 -4.66 -1.62 16.87
CA ARG A 137 -3.91 -0.63 17.63
C ARG A 137 -3.98 -0.96 19.13
N SER A 138 -2.83 -0.99 19.78
CA SER A 138 -2.73 -1.42 21.19
C SER A 138 -3.50 -0.55 22.19
N ARG A 139 -3.61 0.77 21.91
CA ARG A 139 -4.22 1.73 22.85
C ARG A 139 -5.75 1.69 22.89
N ASP A 140 -6.43 1.35 21.80
CA ASP A 140 -7.90 1.43 21.68
C ASP A 140 -8.52 0.25 20.91
N GLY A 141 -7.71 -0.66 20.41
CA GLY A 141 -8.17 -1.85 19.70
C GLY A 141 -8.74 -1.60 18.30
N GLU A 142 -8.68 -0.35 17.77
CA GLU A 142 -9.14 -0.04 16.41
C GLU A 142 -8.30 -0.79 15.37
N SER A 143 -8.95 -1.50 14.41
CA SER A 143 -8.19 -2.09 13.31
C SER A 143 -7.70 -1.03 12.33
N LEU A 144 -6.56 -1.31 11.65
CA LEU A 144 -6.01 -0.37 10.66
C LEU A 144 -7.00 -0.16 9.50
N LEU A 145 -7.76 -1.18 9.12
CA LEU A 145 -8.82 -1.06 8.13
C LEU A 145 -9.99 -0.20 8.62
N SER A 146 -10.45 -0.39 9.85
CA SER A 146 -11.51 0.44 10.42
C SER A 146 -11.12 1.91 10.46
N TYR A 147 -9.89 2.21 10.88
CA TYR A 147 -9.33 3.55 10.82
C TYR A 147 -9.33 4.09 9.39
N TYR A 148 -8.86 3.29 8.43
CA TYR A 148 -8.81 3.70 7.03
C TYR A 148 -10.20 4.02 6.47
N LYS A 149 -11.17 3.12 6.63
CA LYS A 149 -12.54 3.30 6.17
C LYS A 149 -13.19 4.56 6.76
N ARG A 150 -12.93 4.86 8.04
CA ARG A 150 -13.46 6.05 8.72
C ARG A 150 -12.79 7.33 8.24
N THR A 151 -11.47 7.33 8.09
CA THR A 151 -10.69 8.56 7.83
C THR A 151 -10.61 8.89 6.34
N TYR A 152 -10.61 7.87 5.48
CA TYR A 152 -10.41 8.01 4.03
C TYR A 152 -11.64 7.56 3.22
N SER A 153 -12.84 7.59 3.82
CA SER A 153 -14.09 7.17 3.16
C SER A 153 -14.31 7.84 1.80
N HIS A 154 -13.93 9.12 1.69
CA HIS A 154 -14.04 9.92 0.48
C HIS A 154 -13.10 9.49 -0.67
N PHE A 155 -12.09 8.66 -0.40
CA PHE A 155 -11.21 8.06 -1.42
C PHE A 155 -11.71 6.70 -1.91
N ILE A 156 -12.65 6.08 -1.20
CA ILE A 156 -13.08 4.70 -1.48
C ILE A 156 -14.13 4.69 -2.59
N PRO A 157 -13.82 4.13 -3.78
CA PRO A 157 -14.81 4.02 -4.84
C PRO A 157 -15.97 3.09 -4.45
N THR A 158 -17.14 3.37 -4.96
CA THR A 158 -18.32 2.51 -4.75
C THR A 158 -18.06 1.08 -5.23
N GLY A 159 -18.45 0.10 -4.43
CA GLY A 159 -18.34 -1.32 -4.76
C GLY A 159 -17.00 -1.96 -4.47
N VAL A 160 -16.08 -1.25 -3.79
CA VAL A 160 -14.87 -1.89 -3.25
C VAL A 160 -15.23 -2.76 -2.06
N GLU A 161 -14.79 -4.01 -2.11
CA GLU A 161 -14.96 -4.98 -1.03
C GLU A 161 -13.68 -5.05 -0.21
N PHE A 162 -13.83 -5.19 1.09
CA PHE A 162 -12.72 -5.29 2.03
C PHE A 162 -12.71 -6.65 2.69
N PHE A 163 -11.53 -7.26 2.76
CA PHE A 163 -11.31 -8.51 3.49
C PHE A 163 -10.14 -8.32 4.45
N GLU A 164 -10.33 -8.67 5.71
CA GLU A 164 -9.27 -8.71 6.71
C GLU A 164 -8.85 -10.16 6.98
N TRP A 165 -7.56 -10.42 6.95
CA TRP A 165 -6.97 -11.68 7.39
C TRP A 165 -6.30 -11.52 8.75
N ASP A 166 -6.80 -12.26 9.72
CA ASP A 166 -6.20 -12.38 11.04
C ASP A 166 -5.18 -13.53 11.03
N GLU A 167 -3.91 -13.17 11.20
CA GLU A 167 -2.77 -14.09 11.19
C GLU A 167 -2.79 -15.04 12.39
N THR A 168 -3.30 -14.58 13.54
CA THR A 168 -3.37 -15.36 14.80
C THR A 168 -4.44 -16.45 14.71
N THR A 169 -5.63 -16.08 14.29
CA THR A 169 -6.76 -17.00 14.18
C THR A 169 -6.84 -17.70 12.83
N ARG A 170 -6.05 -17.25 11.86
CA ARG A 170 -6.07 -17.68 10.46
C ARG A 170 -7.44 -17.54 9.79
N LYS A 171 -8.28 -16.64 10.31
CA LYS A 171 -9.60 -16.35 9.75
C LYS A 171 -9.56 -15.17 8.82
N ILE A 172 -10.42 -15.21 7.81
CA ILE A 172 -10.63 -14.09 6.87
C ILE A 172 -12.09 -13.68 6.97
N VAL A 173 -12.30 -12.40 7.20
CA VAL A 173 -13.62 -11.80 7.35
C VAL A 173 -13.80 -10.74 6.27
N LYS A 174 -14.99 -10.71 5.66
CA LYS A 174 -15.43 -9.59 4.83
C LYS A 174 -15.98 -8.49 5.76
N VAL A 175 -15.49 -7.24 5.58
CA VAL A 175 -15.78 -6.09 6.46
C VAL A 175 -16.63 -5.05 5.74
#